data_1c72deb0df96006698952d339633e3e3
#
_entry.id   1c72deb0df96006698952d339633e3e3
#
_cell.length_a   1.000
_cell.length_b   1.000
_cell.length_c   1.000
_cell.angle_alpha   90.00
_cell.angle_beta   90.00
_cell.angle_gamma   90.00
#
_symmetry.space_group_name_H-M   'P 1'
#
loop_
_entity.id
_entity.type
_entity.pdbx_description
1 polymer ?
#
loop_
_entity_poly.entity_id
_entity_poly.type
_entity_poly.pdbx_seq_one_letter_code
_entity_poly.pdbx_strand_id
1 'polypeptide(L)'
;MTEYRASFDAAIRFSNGGDLTAHGFRVDVPSPDIGQDGIAALFVASLGLLMTDSVELSNVKVFAEPHKGTRAGPSDHGGGDLAAGGRLVELSHLIRAGMITYPGLPGPEITPYLTREASRARYAPGTEFAIDRLTLVGNTGTWLDAPYHRYADGADLSAVPLARTADLPAVVARVAGAAQPGIDVGALAALDVRGRAVLLHTGDDARFGTADYAEGRHFLTRAGAAWLAGHDAALVGIDALDIDDTADGERPAHTLLLAAGIPVVEHLTGLEQLPPTGARFTAVPLRIEGLGTIPVRAFAGCPGNPDVMQPPPGGTAH
;
A
#
# COMPACT_ATOMS: atom_id res chain seq x y z
N MET A 1 25.00 -21.43 5.87
CA MET A 1 26.32 -20.92 6.32
C MET A 1 26.07 -19.76 7.24
N THR A 2 26.78 -19.65 8.32
CA THR A 2 26.69 -18.49 9.22
C THR A 2 27.54 -17.39 8.61
N GLU A 3 26.96 -16.24 8.36
CA GLU A 3 27.66 -15.05 7.87
C GLU A 3 27.95 -14.14 9.05
N TYR A 4 29.03 -13.39 8.97
CA TYR A 4 29.45 -12.49 10.02
C TYR A 4 29.38 -11.05 9.51
N ARG A 5 29.00 -10.14 10.42
CA ARG A 5 28.99 -8.70 10.18
C ARG A 5 29.74 -7.96 11.25
N ALA A 6 30.43 -6.91 10.82
CA ALA A 6 30.98 -5.90 11.73
C ALA A 6 30.10 -4.66 11.73
N SER A 7 29.77 -4.14 12.92
CA SER A 7 29.15 -2.83 13.13
C SER A 7 30.15 -1.95 13.89
N PHE A 8 30.33 -0.69 13.44
CA PHE A 8 31.35 0.22 13.99
C PHE A 8 31.04 1.67 13.68
N ASP A 9 31.70 2.56 14.36
CA ASP A 9 31.85 3.97 13.96
C ASP A 9 33.24 4.15 13.33
N ALA A 10 33.34 5.02 12.33
CA ALA A 10 34.58 5.26 11.62
C ALA A 10 34.87 6.77 11.47
N ALA A 11 36.14 7.14 11.61
CA ALA A 11 36.66 8.44 11.22
C ALA A 11 37.73 8.24 10.14
N ILE A 12 37.55 8.86 8.99
CA ILE A 12 38.42 8.75 7.81
C ILE A 12 39.07 10.10 7.55
N ARG A 13 40.37 10.08 7.26
CA ARG A 13 41.10 11.24 6.73
C ARG A 13 41.55 10.95 5.29
N PHE A 14 41.41 11.92 4.44
CA PHE A 14 41.84 11.85 3.05
C PHE A 14 43.12 12.61 2.84
N SER A 15 43.98 12.12 1.92
CA SER A 15 45.26 12.75 1.57
C SER A 15 45.14 14.16 0.98
N ASN A 16 43.93 14.56 0.58
CA ASN A 16 43.62 15.93 0.13
C ASN A 16 43.18 16.88 1.26
N GLY A 17 43.24 16.45 2.53
CA GLY A 17 42.89 17.23 3.70
C GLY A 17 41.43 17.23 4.14
N GLY A 18 40.56 16.44 3.43
CA GLY A 18 39.15 16.22 3.84
C GLY A 18 39.04 15.13 4.91
N ASP A 19 37.89 15.09 5.59
CA ASP A 19 37.53 14.05 6.54
C ASP A 19 36.09 13.56 6.34
N LEU A 20 35.79 12.35 6.81
CA LEU A 20 34.47 11.73 6.81
C LEU A 20 34.27 10.99 8.12
N THR A 21 33.11 11.16 8.74
CA THR A 21 32.71 10.39 9.92
C THR A 21 31.46 9.56 9.60
N ALA A 22 31.47 8.27 9.95
CA ALA A 22 30.34 7.36 9.82
C ALA A 22 29.99 6.77 11.18
N HIS A 23 28.70 6.66 11.48
CA HIS A 23 28.20 6.09 12.74
C HIS A 23 27.34 4.86 12.47
N GLY A 24 27.56 3.78 13.27
CA GLY A 24 26.78 2.56 13.19
C GLY A 24 26.85 1.86 11.84
N PHE A 25 27.95 2.04 11.10
CA PHE A 25 28.13 1.42 9.80
C PHE A 25 28.25 -0.10 9.93
N ARG A 26 27.82 -0.83 8.89
CA ARG A 26 27.88 -2.30 8.88
C ARG A 26 28.53 -2.79 7.59
N VAL A 27 29.43 -3.76 7.72
CA VAL A 27 30.10 -4.42 6.59
C VAL A 27 30.10 -5.92 6.80
N ASP A 28 29.93 -6.68 5.73
CA ASP A 28 30.07 -8.15 5.77
C ASP A 28 31.54 -8.51 5.94
N VAL A 29 31.80 -9.43 6.84
CA VAL A 29 33.17 -9.87 7.16
C VAL A 29 33.30 -11.38 7.01
N PRO A 30 34.46 -11.89 6.54
CA PRO A 30 34.63 -13.29 6.20
C PRO A 30 34.73 -14.21 7.44
N SER A 31 35.02 -13.66 8.61
CA SER A 31 35.29 -14.41 9.84
C SER A 31 34.97 -13.58 11.08
N PRO A 32 34.54 -14.18 12.20
CA PRO A 32 34.37 -13.46 13.47
C PRO A 32 35.68 -12.92 14.05
N ASP A 33 36.83 -13.48 13.65
CA ASP A 33 38.15 -13.14 14.18
C ASP A 33 38.88 -12.07 13.34
N ILE A 34 38.19 -11.41 12.42
CA ILE A 34 38.78 -10.35 11.59
C ILE A 34 39.24 -9.17 12.44
N GLY A 35 40.51 -8.75 12.23
CA GLY A 35 41.06 -7.57 12.90
C GLY A 35 40.47 -6.25 12.40
N GLN A 36 40.66 -5.16 13.17
CA GLN A 36 40.15 -3.84 12.80
C GLN A 36 40.68 -3.34 11.46
N ASP A 37 41.92 -3.62 11.12
CA ASP A 37 42.53 -3.26 9.82
C ASP A 37 41.81 -3.92 8.64
N GLY A 38 41.40 -5.19 8.82
CA GLY A 38 40.60 -5.91 7.83
C GLY A 38 39.19 -5.31 7.66
N ILE A 39 38.56 -4.93 8.76
CA ILE A 39 37.24 -4.25 8.75
C ILE A 39 37.37 -2.89 8.07
N ALA A 40 38.42 -2.10 8.38
CA ALA A 40 38.68 -0.81 7.76
C ALA A 40 38.90 -0.93 6.26
N ALA A 41 39.64 -1.92 5.81
CA ALA A 41 39.86 -2.17 4.39
C ALA A 41 38.56 -2.52 3.64
N LEU A 42 37.71 -3.39 4.24
CA LEU A 42 36.38 -3.73 3.69
C LEU A 42 35.45 -2.52 3.67
N PHE A 43 35.49 -1.67 4.70
CA PHE A 43 34.72 -0.44 4.76
C PHE A 43 35.10 0.53 3.65
N VAL A 44 36.40 0.84 3.48
CA VAL A 44 36.91 1.70 2.41
C VAL A 44 36.51 1.15 1.04
N ALA A 45 36.67 -0.16 0.83
CA ALA A 45 36.29 -0.82 -0.42
C ALA A 45 34.80 -0.75 -0.70
N SER A 46 33.95 -0.91 0.34
CA SER A 46 32.48 -0.89 0.20
C SER A 46 31.93 0.49 -0.21
N LEU A 47 32.63 1.55 0.14
CA LEU A 47 32.28 2.93 -0.23
C LEU A 47 33.01 3.42 -1.48
N GLY A 48 33.94 2.62 -2.05
CA GLY A 48 34.73 3.02 -3.22
C GLY A 48 35.61 4.24 -2.96
N LEU A 49 36.05 4.45 -1.68
CA LEU A 49 36.82 5.63 -1.31
C LEU A 49 38.23 5.57 -1.90
N LEU A 50 38.60 6.62 -2.62
CA LEU A 50 39.93 6.84 -3.15
C LEU A 50 40.68 7.88 -2.31
N MET A 51 42.00 7.81 -2.26
CA MET A 51 42.88 8.77 -1.56
C MET A 51 42.69 8.79 -0.03
N THR A 52 42.33 7.67 0.58
CA THR A 52 42.26 7.52 2.02
C THR A 52 43.65 7.50 2.64
N ASP A 53 43.90 8.36 3.63
CA ASP A 53 45.14 8.47 4.39
C ASP A 53 45.12 7.61 5.65
N SER A 54 44.08 7.78 6.47
CA SER A 54 43.87 6.97 7.67
C SER A 54 42.40 6.66 7.91
N VAL A 55 42.15 5.52 8.56
CA VAL A 55 40.80 5.08 9.02
C VAL A 55 40.93 4.64 10.45
N GLU A 56 40.22 5.31 11.35
CA GLU A 56 40.11 4.96 12.75
C GLU A 56 38.74 4.39 13.02
N LEU A 57 38.67 3.15 13.54
CA LEU A 57 37.42 2.49 13.92
C LEU A 57 37.21 2.53 15.42
N SER A 58 35.99 2.78 15.84
CA SER A 58 35.56 2.73 17.23
C SER A 58 34.23 1.97 17.36
N ASN A 59 33.88 1.53 18.60
CA ASN A 59 32.65 0.79 18.87
C ASN A 59 32.47 -0.48 18.01
N VAL A 60 33.57 -1.13 17.65
CA VAL A 60 33.58 -2.30 16.76
C VAL A 60 32.93 -3.50 17.46
N LYS A 61 31.93 -4.10 16.82
CA LYS A 61 31.28 -5.35 17.22
C LYS A 61 31.16 -6.27 16.01
N VAL A 62 31.70 -7.50 16.12
CA VAL A 62 31.49 -8.54 15.13
C VAL A 62 30.45 -9.53 15.68
N PHE A 63 29.43 -9.84 14.90
CA PHE A 63 28.35 -10.75 15.29
C PHE A 63 27.96 -11.67 14.14
N ALA A 64 27.46 -12.85 14.51
CA ALA A 64 26.89 -13.77 13.55
C ALA A 64 25.51 -13.30 13.12
N GLU A 65 25.24 -13.24 11.83
CA GLU A 65 23.92 -12.98 11.29
C GLU A 65 23.49 -14.23 10.48
N PRO A 66 22.24 -14.71 10.65
CA PRO A 66 21.76 -15.80 9.79
C PRO A 66 21.81 -15.37 8.35
N HIS A 67 22.32 -16.23 7.46
CA HIS A 67 22.33 -15.95 6.02
C HIS A 67 20.91 -15.62 5.58
N LYS A 68 20.68 -14.38 5.18
CA LYS A 68 19.49 -14.03 4.41
C LYS A 68 19.66 -14.70 3.06
N GLY A 69 19.08 -15.90 2.94
CA GLY A 69 19.13 -16.67 1.69
C GLY A 69 18.77 -15.77 0.51
N THR A 70 19.32 -16.07 -0.64
CA THR A 70 19.15 -15.33 -1.92
C THR A 70 17.69 -15.15 -2.38
N ARG A 71 16.72 -15.51 -1.55
CA ARG A 71 15.28 -15.31 -1.73
C ARG A 71 14.68 -14.20 -0.87
N ALA A 72 15.44 -13.65 0.08
CA ALA A 72 15.03 -12.46 0.82
C ALA A 72 15.39 -11.20 0.00
N GLY A 73 14.74 -11.03 -1.13
CA GLY A 73 14.70 -9.74 -1.81
C GLY A 73 13.94 -8.72 -0.95
N PRO A 74 13.96 -7.41 -1.28
CA PRO A 74 13.21 -6.37 -0.57
C PRO A 74 11.71 -6.67 -0.39
N SER A 75 11.17 -7.64 -1.14
CA SER A 75 9.78 -8.10 -1.10
C SER A 75 9.49 -9.15 -0.01
N ASP A 76 10.51 -9.79 0.59
CA ASP A 76 10.32 -10.82 1.63
C ASP A 76 10.33 -10.27 3.07
N HIS A 77 10.30 -8.96 3.22
CA HIS A 77 9.95 -8.36 4.50
C HIS A 77 8.45 -8.59 4.71
N GLY A 78 8.13 -9.79 5.17
CA GLY A 78 6.81 -10.09 5.72
C GLY A 78 6.44 -8.97 6.70
N GLY A 79 5.20 -8.49 6.63
CA GLY A 79 4.71 -7.34 7.34
C GLY A 79 5.27 -7.20 8.75
N GLY A 80 6.36 -6.43 8.85
CA GLY A 80 6.89 -6.05 10.15
C GLY A 80 5.87 -5.13 10.80
N ASP A 81 5.53 -5.43 12.05
CA ASP A 81 4.76 -4.54 12.90
C ASP A 81 5.31 -3.12 12.79
N LEU A 82 4.58 -2.28 12.07
CA LEU A 82 4.86 -0.86 12.05
C LEU A 82 4.49 -0.30 13.41
N ALA A 83 5.50 0.12 14.13
CA ALA A 83 5.48 0.91 15.36
C ALA A 83 4.21 0.84 16.24
N ALA A 84 4.35 0.32 17.46
CA ALA A 84 3.38 0.40 18.55
C ALA A 84 2.00 -0.20 18.28
N GLY A 85 1.92 -1.51 18.03
CA GLY A 85 0.67 -2.27 18.24
C GLY A 85 -0.44 -2.15 17.20
N GLY A 86 -0.20 -1.46 16.06
CA GLY A 86 -1.17 -1.34 14.97
C GLY A 86 -0.99 -2.40 13.88
N ARG A 87 -2.10 -2.83 13.26
CA ARG A 87 -2.12 -3.79 12.14
C ARG A 87 -2.54 -3.08 10.86
N LEU A 88 -1.82 -3.32 9.74
CA LEU A 88 -2.29 -2.95 8.41
C LEU A 88 -3.14 -4.08 7.81
N VAL A 89 -4.24 -3.69 7.18
CA VAL A 89 -5.16 -4.58 6.46
C VAL A 89 -5.14 -4.19 4.99
N GLU A 90 -4.80 -5.13 4.12
CA GLU A 90 -4.90 -4.97 2.67
C GLU A 90 -6.37 -4.97 2.26
N LEU A 91 -6.77 -3.99 1.47
CA LEU A 91 -8.16 -3.81 1.03
C LEU A 91 -8.29 -3.79 -0.50
N SER A 92 -7.25 -4.22 -1.22
CA SER A 92 -7.23 -4.24 -2.68
C SER A 92 -7.10 -5.65 -3.22
N HIS A 93 -7.75 -5.89 -4.35
CA HIS A 93 -7.55 -7.11 -5.13
C HIS A 93 -6.22 -7.09 -5.87
N LEU A 94 -5.59 -8.26 -5.98
CA LEU A 94 -4.36 -8.44 -6.75
C LEU A 94 -4.65 -8.33 -8.25
N ILE A 95 -3.94 -7.42 -8.93
CA ILE A 95 -4.02 -7.28 -10.38
C ILE A 95 -3.12 -8.33 -11.05
N ARG A 96 -3.70 -9.08 -12.01
CA ARG A 96 -3.00 -10.07 -12.84
C ARG A 96 -3.22 -9.78 -14.31
N ALA A 97 -2.21 -10.07 -15.14
CA ALA A 97 -2.37 -9.97 -16.60
C ALA A 97 -3.59 -10.76 -17.07
N GLY A 98 -4.40 -10.15 -17.95
CA GLY A 98 -5.58 -10.76 -18.53
C GLY A 98 -6.81 -10.91 -17.62
N MET A 99 -6.75 -10.47 -16.35
CA MET A 99 -7.92 -10.55 -15.47
C MET A 99 -9.03 -9.61 -15.96
N ILE A 100 -10.27 -10.09 -15.90
CA ILE A 100 -11.44 -9.25 -16.15
C ILE A 100 -11.99 -8.79 -14.81
N THR A 101 -11.93 -7.48 -14.57
CA THR A 101 -12.50 -6.90 -13.37
C THR A 101 -13.97 -6.54 -13.57
N TYR A 102 -14.26 -5.83 -14.64
CA TYR A 102 -15.61 -5.39 -14.98
C TYR A 102 -16.04 -6.03 -16.31
N PRO A 103 -17.22 -6.66 -16.39
CA PRO A 103 -17.69 -7.28 -17.62
C PRO A 103 -17.69 -6.33 -18.81
N GLY A 104 -17.08 -6.76 -19.93
CA GLY A 104 -16.99 -5.96 -21.16
C GLY A 104 -15.77 -5.05 -21.27
N LEU A 105 -14.98 -4.87 -20.20
CA LEU A 105 -13.72 -4.15 -20.24
C LEU A 105 -12.53 -5.10 -20.48
N PRO A 106 -11.47 -4.66 -21.21
CA PRO A 106 -10.28 -5.47 -21.42
C PRO A 106 -9.49 -5.67 -20.13
N GLY A 107 -8.86 -6.84 -19.98
CA GLY A 107 -7.93 -7.09 -18.89
C GLY A 107 -6.59 -6.36 -19.08
N PRO A 108 -5.82 -6.19 -18.00
CA PRO A 108 -4.51 -5.53 -18.07
C PRO A 108 -3.51 -6.40 -18.82
N GLU A 109 -2.60 -5.74 -19.54
CA GLU A 109 -1.46 -6.33 -20.22
C GLU A 109 -0.16 -5.92 -19.51
N ILE A 110 0.65 -6.92 -19.13
CA ILE A 110 1.98 -6.70 -18.55
C ILE A 110 2.98 -7.30 -19.53
N THR A 111 3.78 -6.44 -20.18
CA THR A 111 4.73 -6.86 -21.22
C THR A 111 6.11 -6.30 -20.93
N PRO A 112 7.19 -7.06 -21.20
CA PRO A 112 8.54 -6.56 -20.99
C PRO A 112 8.87 -5.46 -22.02
N TYR A 113 9.37 -4.31 -21.52
CA TYR A 113 10.01 -3.28 -22.34
C TYR A 113 11.53 -3.55 -22.46
N LEU A 114 12.17 -3.92 -21.35
CA LEU A 114 13.55 -4.36 -21.27
C LEU A 114 13.62 -5.60 -20.38
N THR A 115 14.04 -6.73 -20.95
CA THR A 115 14.24 -7.95 -20.15
C THR A 115 15.55 -7.88 -19.37
N ARG A 116 15.66 -8.64 -18.26
CA ARG A 116 16.93 -8.76 -17.51
C ARG A 116 18.08 -9.20 -18.42
N GLU A 117 17.85 -10.21 -19.26
CA GLU A 117 18.82 -10.71 -20.22
C GLU A 117 19.33 -9.61 -21.16
N ALA A 118 18.42 -8.87 -21.82
CA ALA A 118 18.79 -7.77 -22.71
C ALA A 118 19.50 -6.62 -21.97
N SER A 119 19.21 -6.43 -20.69
CA SER A 119 19.81 -5.38 -19.88
C SER A 119 21.30 -5.65 -19.56
N ARG A 120 21.73 -6.92 -19.52
CA ARG A 120 23.13 -7.30 -19.22
C ARG A 120 24.15 -6.65 -20.15
N ALA A 121 23.75 -6.37 -21.39
CA ALA A 121 24.63 -5.69 -22.36
C ALA A 121 24.83 -4.18 -22.05
N ARG A 122 24.05 -3.61 -21.13
CA ARG A 122 24.07 -2.18 -20.78
C ARG A 122 24.75 -1.88 -19.46
N TYR A 123 24.99 -2.89 -18.63
CA TYR A 123 25.46 -2.74 -17.25
C TYR A 123 26.74 -3.56 -17.00
N ALA A 124 27.36 -3.34 -15.85
CA ALA A 124 28.52 -4.10 -15.42
C ALA A 124 28.17 -5.59 -15.25
N PRO A 125 29.17 -6.50 -15.37
CA PRO A 125 28.96 -7.93 -15.15
C PRO A 125 28.25 -8.21 -13.80
N GLY A 126 27.20 -9.02 -13.85
CA GLY A 126 26.40 -9.37 -12.67
C GLY A 126 25.26 -8.38 -12.34
N THR A 127 25.15 -7.26 -13.09
CA THR A 127 24.07 -6.27 -12.90
C THR A 127 23.03 -6.39 -14.00
N GLU A 128 21.76 -6.54 -13.62
CA GLU A 128 20.66 -6.65 -14.57
C GLU A 128 19.39 -6.02 -13.98
N PHE A 129 18.54 -5.45 -14.87
CA PHE A 129 17.26 -4.85 -14.51
C PHE A 129 16.16 -5.28 -15.50
N ALA A 130 14.92 -5.33 -15.02
CA ALA A 130 13.75 -5.43 -15.87
C ALA A 130 13.01 -4.11 -15.87
N ILE A 131 12.45 -3.73 -17.03
CA ILE A 131 11.51 -2.63 -17.16
C ILE A 131 10.29 -3.20 -17.89
N ASP A 132 9.13 -3.10 -17.27
CA ASP A 132 7.90 -3.60 -17.83
C ASP A 132 6.98 -2.45 -18.25
N ARG A 133 6.12 -2.74 -19.22
CA ARG A 133 5.02 -1.87 -19.65
C ARG A 133 3.73 -2.45 -19.11
N LEU A 134 2.94 -1.60 -18.45
CA LEU A 134 1.59 -1.92 -18.02
C LEU A 134 0.59 -1.13 -18.87
N THR A 135 -0.35 -1.82 -19.51
CA THR A 135 -1.50 -1.24 -20.21
C THR A 135 -2.76 -1.74 -19.53
N LEU A 136 -3.63 -0.84 -19.09
CA LEU A 136 -4.88 -1.17 -18.44
C LEU A 136 -5.92 -0.05 -18.64
N VAL A 137 -7.18 -0.39 -18.43
CA VAL A 137 -8.25 0.59 -18.22
C VAL A 137 -8.30 0.98 -16.75
N GLY A 138 -8.73 2.21 -16.44
CA GLY A 138 -8.78 2.73 -15.06
C GLY A 138 -9.56 1.82 -14.12
N ASN A 139 -10.63 1.20 -14.59
CA ASN A 139 -11.53 0.32 -13.85
C ASN A 139 -10.97 -1.12 -13.75
N THR A 140 -9.76 -1.25 -13.22
CA THR A 140 -9.06 -2.54 -13.05
C THR A 140 -8.73 -2.81 -11.59
N GLY A 141 -9.07 -4.00 -11.09
CA GLY A 141 -8.84 -4.39 -9.70
C GLY A 141 -9.68 -3.57 -8.72
N THR A 142 -9.05 -2.99 -7.70
CA THR A 142 -9.65 -1.97 -6.82
C THR A 142 -9.23 -0.61 -7.34
N TRP A 143 -10.18 0.28 -7.62
CA TRP A 143 -9.87 1.60 -8.18
C TRP A 143 -10.54 2.75 -7.43
N LEU A 144 -10.07 3.96 -7.71
CA LEU A 144 -10.67 5.20 -7.22
C LEU A 144 -11.19 6.01 -8.39
N ASP A 145 -12.43 6.51 -8.25
CA ASP A 145 -13.07 7.45 -9.14
C ASP A 145 -13.00 8.87 -8.56
N ALA A 146 -12.41 9.77 -9.33
CA ALA A 146 -12.39 11.21 -9.08
C ALA A 146 -13.60 11.90 -9.73
N PRO A 147 -13.98 13.13 -9.35
CA PRO A 147 -15.05 13.89 -9.99
C PRO A 147 -15.01 13.93 -11.53
N TYR A 148 -13.82 13.98 -12.10
CA TYR A 148 -13.61 13.97 -13.56
C TYR A 148 -14.13 12.69 -14.24
N HIS A 149 -14.26 11.58 -13.51
CA HIS A 149 -14.86 10.36 -14.06
C HIS A 149 -16.28 10.59 -14.57
N ARG A 150 -17.03 11.47 -13.93
CA ARG A 150 -18.44 11.79 -14.29
C ARG A 150 -18.59 13.16 -14.90
N TYR A 151 -17.77 14.15 -14.53
CA TYR A 151 -17.92 15.56 -14.88
C TYR A 151 -16.65 16.07 -15.55
N ALA A 152 -16.78 16.56 -16.80
CA ALA A 152 -15.64 17.01 -17.58
C ALA A 152 -14.89 18.22 -16.99
N ASP A 153 -15.56 19.00 -16.14
CA ASP A 153 -15.01 20.12 -15.37
C ASP A 153 -14.71 19.76 -13.90
N GLY A 154 -14.88 18.50 -13.52
CA GLY A 154 -14.56 17.99 -12.20
C GLY A 154 -13.05 17.85 -11.97
N ALA A 155 -12.66 17.75 -10.70
CA ALA A 155 -11.27 17.47 -10.34
C ALA A 155 -10.84 16.10 -10.90
N ASP A 156 -9.74 16.07 -11.66
CA ASP A 156 -9.10 14.84 -12.10
C ASP A 156 -8.19 14.24 -11.00
N LEU A 157 -7.55 13.10 -11.27
CA LEU A 157 -6.68 12.43 -10.30
C LEU A 157 -5.51 13.30 -9.83
N SER A 158 -5.06 14.27 -10.64
CA SER A 158 -3.97 15.17 -10.26
C SER A 158 -4.40 16.24 -9.26
N ALA A 159 -5.69 16.55 -9.24
CA ALA A 159 -6.31 17.62 -8.46
C ALA A 159 -7.07 17.10 -7.21
N VAL A 160 -7.31 15.80 -7.07
CA VAL A 160 -7.94 15.22 -5.86
C VAL A 160 -7.07 15.52 -4.64
N PRO A 161 -7.60 16.20 -3.61
CA PRO A 161 -6.82 16.51 -2.42
C PRO A 161 -6.41 15.26 -1.63
N LEU A 162 -5.17 15.18 -1.17
CA LEU A 162 -4.69 14.08 -0.32
C LEU A 162 -5.54 13.89 0.95
N ALA A 163 -6.08 14.99 1.49
CA ALA A 163 -6.99 14.95 2.64
C ALA A 163 -8.32 14.20 2.37
N ARG A 164 -8.60 13.84 1.10
CA ARG A 164 -9.75 13.03 0.70
C ARG A 164 -9.39 11.55 0.45
N THR A 165 -8.09 11.19 0.48
CA THR A 165 -7.64 9.84 0.06
C THR A 165 -6.61 9.20 0.98
N ALA A 166 -5.99 9.98 1.87
CA ALA A 166 -4.90 9.52 2.73
C ALA A 166 -5.27 9.64 4.21
N ASP A 167 -5.00 8.57 4.95
CA ASP A 167 -5.09 8.52 6.42
C ASP A 167 -6.43 9.05 6.99
N LEU A 168 -7.53 8.73 6.32
CA LEU A 168 -8.88 9.14 6.75
C LEU A 168 -9.35 8.32 7.95
N PRO A 169 -9.94 8.93 8.98
CA PRO A 169 -10.73 8.16 9.93
C PRO A 169 -11.81 7.39 9.18
N ALA A 170 -11.93 6.09 9.42
CA ALA A 170 -12.88 5.24 8.71
C ALA A 170 -14.05 4.82 9.61
N VAL A 171 -15.20 4.63 8.99
CA VAL A 171 -16.39 3.99 9.56
C VAL A 171 -16.89 2.93 8.59
N VAL A 172 -17.23 1.75 9.11
CA VAL A 172 -17.68 0.61 8.30
C VAL A 172 -19.19 0.42 8.49
N ALA A 173 -19.95 0.61 7.42
CA ALA A 173 -21.37 0.26 7.35
C ALA A 173 -21.48 -1.23 6.98
N ARG A 174 -21.85 -2.08 7.94
CA ARG A 174 -21.97 -3.53 7.71
C ARG A 174 -23.37 -3.86 7.23
N VAL A 175 -23.50 -4.23 5.98
CA VAL A 175 -24.75 -4.63 5.32
C VAL A 175 -24.68 -6.06 4.75
N ALA A 176 -23.58 -6.76 4.97
CA ALA A 176 -23.44 -8.15 4.57
C ALA A 176 -24.56 -9.02 5.12
N GLY A 177 -25.24 -9.79 4.24
CA GLY A 177 -26.39 -10.61 4.58
C GLY A 177 -27.71 -9.86 4.72
N ALA A 178 -27.75 -8.56 4.39
CA ALA A 178 -29.02 -7.82 4.32
C ALA A 178 -29.96 -8.41 3.26
N ALA A 179 -31.26 -8.48 3.57
CA ALA A 179 -32.25 -9.03 2.64
C ALA A 179 -32.52 -8.14 1.42
N GLN A 180 -32.20 -6.86 1.51
CA GLN A 180 -32.38 -5.90 0.42
C GLN A 180 -31.01 -5.45 -0.09
N PRO A 181 -30.77 -5.42 -1.41
CA PRO A 181 -29.49 -5.05 -1.98
C PRO A 181 -29.20 -3.53 -1.90
N GLY A 182 -30.21 -2.70 -1.81
CA GLY A 182 -30.08 -1.24 -1.74
C GLY A 182 -29.65 -0.77 -0.36
N ILE A 183 -28.48 -0.14 -0.26
CA ILE A 183 -27.97 0.50 0.95
C ILE A 183 -28.58 1.89 1.06
N ASP A 184 -29.50 2.05 1.98
CA ASP A 184 -30.27 3.28 2.15
C ASP A 184 -29.88 4.01 3.45
N VAL A 185 -30.44 5.17 3.67
CA VAL A 185 -30.26 6.05 4.86
C VAL A 185 -30.36 5.26 6.17
N GLY A 186 -31.27 4.28 6.24
CA GLY A 186 -31.44 3.44 7.44
C GLY A 186 -30.18 2.71 7.88
N ALA A 187 -29.30 2.32 6.95
CA ALA A 187 -28.02 1.67 7.25
C ALA A 187 -26.91 2.67 7.61
N LEU A 188 -27.10 3.96 7.34
CA LEU A 188 -26.06 4.99 7.42
C LEU A 188 -26.29 5.98 8.57
N ALA A 189 -27.56 6.29 8.90
CA ALA A 189 -27.93 7.41 9.76
C ALA A 189 -27.36 7.36 11.19
N ALA A 190 -27.00 6.17 11.68
CA ALA A 190 -26.38 6.01 12.99
C ALA A 190 -24.85 6.22 12.99
N LEU A 191 -24.24 6.41 11.81
CA LEU A 191 -22.81 6.52 11.65
C LEU A 191 -22.37 7.99 11.69
N ASP A 192 -21.25 8.27 12.34
CA ASP A 192 -20.56 9.55 12.22
C ASP A 192 -19.71 9.55 10.95
N VAL A 193 -20.24 10.15 9.87
CA VAL A 193 -19.62 10.09 8.52
C VAL A 193 -18.85 11.35 8.17
N ARG A 194 -19.01 12.46 8.90
CA ARG A 194 -18.39 13.74 8.55
C ARG A 194 -16.86 13.67 8.53
N GLY A 195 -16.28 13.99 7.38
CA GLY A 195 -14.82 13.96 7.17
C GLY A 195 -14.20 12.57 7.25
N ARG A 196 -14.99 11.50 7.12
CA ARG A 196 -14.53 10.10 7.21
C ARG A 196 -14.61 9.37 5.88
N ALA A 197 -13.82 8.34 5.75
CA ALA A 197 -14.05 7.29 4.75
C ALA A 197 -15.21 6.40 5.24
N VAL A 198 -16.29 6.35 4.46
CA VAL A 198 -17.46 5.48 4.73
C VAL A 198 -17.30 4.23 3.88
N LEU A 199 -17.02 3.09 4.52
CA LEU A 199 -16.76 1.82 3.87
C LEU A 199 -17.98 0.91 3.97
N LEU A 200 -18.61 0.63 2.82
CA LEU A 200 -19.81 -0.19 2.69
C LEU A 200 -19.41 -1.65 2.57
N HIS A 201 -19.52 -2.40 3.66
CA HIS A 201 -19.18 -3.83 3.70
C HIS A 201 -20.41 -4.66 3.34
N THR A 202 -20.44 -5.15 2.13
CA THR A 202 -21.52 -5.98 1.56
C THR A 202 -21.22 -7.46 1.60
N GLY A 203 -19.92 -7.85 1.59
CA GLY A 203 -19.46 -9.22 1.45
C GLY A 203 -19.53 -9.74 0.01
N ASP A 204 -19.81 -8.87 -0.97
CA ASP A 204 -19.87 -9.24 -2.39
C ASP A 204 -18.48 -9.56 -2.96
N ASP A 205 -17.41 -9.03 -2.35
CA ASP A 205 -16.01 -9.27 -2.70
C ASP A 205 -15.63 -10.77 -2.67
N ALA A 206 -16.33 -11.58 -1.89
CA ALA A 206 -16.12 -13.05 -1.87
C ALA A 206 -16.37 -13.69 -3.23
N ARG A 207 -17.11 -13.03 -4.13
CA ARG A 207 -17.40 -13.48 -5.49
C ARG A 207 -16.50 -12.83 -6.55
N PHE A 208 -15.55 -11.98 -6.16
CA PHE A 208 -14.67 -11.29 -7.10
C PHE A 208 -13.96 -12.25 -8.06
N GLY A 209 -13.99 -11.92 -9.36
CA GLY A 209 -13.38 -12.74 -10.41
C GLY A 209 -14.21 -13.97 -10.83
N THR A 210 -15.42 -14.15 -10.29
CA THR A 210 -16.37 -15.17 -10.73
C THR A 210 -17.47 -14.59 -11.62
N ALA A 211 -18.17 -15.44 -12.37
CA ALA A 211 -19.31 -15.02 -13.20
C ALA A 211 -20.45 -14.40 -12.34
N ASP A 212 -20.63 -14.88 -11.11
CA ASP A 212 -21.71 -14.48 -10.22
C ASP A 212 -21.44 -13.14 -9.52
N TYR A 213 -20.27 -12.55 -9.70
CA TYR A 213 -19.91 -11.28 -9.03
C TYR A 213 -20.82 -10.11 -9.45
N ALA A 214 -21.35 -10.16 -10.66
CA ALA A 214 -22.26 -9.16 -11.20
C ALA A 214 -23.74 -9.38 -10.80
N GLU A 215 -24.08 -10.54 -10.20
CA GLU A 215 -25.46 -10.91 -9.91
C GLU A 215 -25.85 -10.60 -8.46
N GLY A 216 -27.09 -10.10 -8.23
CA GLY A 216 -27.67 -9.90 -6.90
C GLY A 216 -26.83 -9.07 -5.93
N ARG A 217 -26.02 -8.16 -6.46
CA ARG A 217 -25.06 -7.37 -5.68
C ARG A 217 -25.72 -6.23 -4.95
N HIS A 218 -25.07 -5.80 -3.86
CA HIS A 218 -25.46 -4.60 -3.14
C HIS A 218 -25.00 -3.33 -3.88
N PHE A 219 -25.72 -2.24 -3.64
CA PHE A 219 -25.42 -0.91 -4.20
C PHE A 219 -25.93 0.20 -3.26
N LEU A 220 -25.40 1.40 -3.39
CA LEU A 220 -25.84 2.58 -2.64
C LEU A 220 -27.04 3.21 -3.33
N THR A 221 -28.16 3.37 -2.62
CA THR A 221 -29.34 4.01 -3.18
C THR A 221 -29.13 5.51 -3.39
N ARG A 222 -29.95 6.13 -4.26
CA ARG A 222 -29.99 7.59 -4.43
C ARG A 222 -30.14 8.33 -3.09
N ALA A 223 -31.02 7.86 -2.22
CA ALA A 223 -31.25 8.47 -0.92
C ALA A 223 -30.02 8.34 -0.01
N GLY A 224 -29.37 7.16 0.01
CA GLY A 224 -28.13 6.94 0.73
C GLY A 224 -27.00 7.84 0.23
N ALA A 225 -26.82 7.95 -1.10
CA ALA A 225 -25.81 8.81 -1.70
C ALA A 225 -26.06 10.31 -1.38
N ALA A 226 -27.28 10.76 -1.52
CA ALA A 226 -27.67 12.14 -1.17
C ALA A 226 -27.42 12.43 0.31
N TRP A 227 -27.71 11.47 1.19
CA TRP A 227 -27.47 11.60 2.62
C TRP A 227 -25.96 11.71 2.93
N LEU A 228 -25.12 10.85 2.35
CA LEU A 228 -23.65 10.90 2.53
C LEU A 228 -23.05 12.21 2.01
N ALA A 229 -23.50 12.68 0.84
CA ALA A 229 -23.08 13.96 0.28
C ALA A 229 -23.49 15.13 1.19
N GLY A 230 -24.73 15.14 1.70
CA GLY A 230 -25.23 16.17 2.61
C GLY A 230 -24.61 16.17 4.01
N HIS A 231 -23.94 15.08 4.40
CA HIS A 231 -23.26 14.95 5.70
C HIS A 231 -21.73 15.00 5.59
N ASP A 232 -21.19 15.50 4.45
CA ASP A 232 -19.76 15.74 4.24
C ASP A 232 -18.87 14.50 4.45
N ALA A 233 -19.29 13.33 3.98
CA ALA A 233 -18.37 12.18 3.88
C ALA A 233 -17.11 12.57 3.09
N ALA A 234 -15.93 12.13 3.53
CA ALA A 234 -14.68 12.47 2.83
C ALA A 234 -14.45 11.61 1.60
N LEU A 235 -14.82 10.33 1.69
CA LEU A 235 -14.68 9.32 0.64
C LEU A 235 -15.73 8.23 0.91
N VAL A 236 -16.22 7.58 -0.14
CA VAL A 236 -17.09 6.39 0.00
C VAL A 236 -16.42 5.21 -0.69
N GLY A 237 -16.33 4.08 -0.01
CA GLY A 237 -15.79 2.83 -0.55
C GLY A 237 -16.80 1.69 -0.46
N ILE A 238 -16.76 0.75 -1.41
CA ILE A 238 -17.63 -0.43 -1.44
C ILE A 238 -16.86 -1.68 -1.89
N ASP A 239 -17.20 -2.82 -1.35
CA ASP A 239 -16.66 -4.13 -1.71
C ASP A 239 -17.55 -4.89 -2.73
N ALA A 240 -18.29 -4.17 -3.55
CA ALA A 240 -19.13 -4.70 -4.62
C ALA A 240 -18.62 -4.28 -6.01
N LEU A 241 -19.18 -4.87 -7.07
CA LEU A 241 -18.83 -4.62 -8.47
C LEU A 241 -19.02 -3.15 -8.88
N ASP A 242 -19.99 -2.49 -8.31
CA ASP A 242 -20.40 -1.14 -8.69
C ASP A 242 -21.14 -0.51 -7.51
N ILE A 243 -20.89 0.78 -7.27
CA ILE A 243 -21.58 1.50 -6.18
C ILE A 243 -23.04 1.80 -6.52
N ASP A 244 -23.39 1.85 -7.82
CA ASP A 244 -24.76 2.05 -8.27
C ASP A 244 -25.48 0.74 -8.60
N ASP A 245 -26.80 0.77 -8.64
CA ASP A 245 -27.58 -0.21 -9.40
C ASP A 245 -27.28 -0.03 -10.89
N THR A 246 -26.65 -1.03 -11.52
CA THR A 246 -26.33 -0.96 -12.96
C THR A 246 -27.55 -0.95 -13.86
N ALA A 247 -28.75 -1.29 -13.35
CA ALA A 247 -30.02 -1.16 -14.07
C ALA A 247 -30.51 0.30 -14.11
N ASP A 248 -30.05 1.18 -13.17
CA ASP A 248 -30.37 2.60 -13.17
C ASP A 248 -29.36 3.39 -14.02
N GLY A 249 -29.76 3.76 -15.24
CA GLY A 249 -28.92 4.53 -16.15
C GLY A 249 -28.57 5.95 -15.69
N GLU A 250 -29.23 6.48 -14.63
CA GLU A 250 -28.87 7.78 -14.05
C GLU A 250 -27.63 7.71 -13.15
N ARG A 251 -27.24 6.51 -12.71
CA ARG A 251 -26.07 6.28 -11.85
C ARG A 251 -26.02 7.24 -10.66
N PRO A 252 -27.03 7.20 -9.78
CA PRO A 252 -27.24 8.24 -8.77
C PRO A 252 -26.13 8.34 -7.73
N ALA A 253 -25.50 7.24 -7.34
CA ALA A 253 -24.43 7.26 -6.35
C ALA A 253 -23.19 7.97 -6.92
N HIS A 254 -22.69 7.56 -8.07
CA HIS A 254 -21.60 8.29 -8.76
C HIS A 254 -21.99 9.75 -8.99
N THR A 255 -23.19 10.00 -9.52
CA THR A 255 -23.62 11.35 -9.85
C THR A 255 -23.60 12.28 -8.65
N LEU A 256 -24.17 11.86 -7.51
CA LEU A 256 -24.29 12.70 -6.32
C LEU A 256 -22.96 12.84 -5.55
N LEU A 257 -22.24 11.76 -5.37
CA LEU A 257 -20.99 11.78 -4.61
C LEU A 257 -19.90 12.56 -5.35
N LEU A 258 -19.70 12.29 -6.65
CA LEU A 258 -18.67 12.97 -7.45
C LEU A 258 -19.01 14.46 -7.67
N ALA A 259 -20.32 14.84 -7.78
CA ALA A 259 -20.73 16.24 -7.79
C ALA A 259 -20.38 16.96 -6.49
N ALA A 260 -20.43 16.27 -5.36
CA ALA A 260 -20.03 16.80 -4.04
C ALA A 260 -18.51 16.79 -3.81
N GLY A 261 -17.71 16.38 -4.81
CA GLY A 261 -16.25 16.24 -4.68
C GLY A 261 -15.83 15.09 -3.76
N ILE A 262 -16.69 14.09 -3.56
CA ILE A 262 -16.44 12.90 -2.74
C ILE A 262 -15.94 11.78 -3.67
N PRO A 263 -14.65 11.36 -3.59
CA PRO A 263 -14.14 10.23 -4.36
C PRO A 263 -14.84 8.93 -3.97
N VAL A 264 -14.96 8.03 -4.95
CA VAL A 264 -15.51 6.68 -4.76
C VAL A 264 -14.40 5.66 -4.93
N VAL A 265 -14.39 4.61 -4.09
CA VAL A 265 -13.48 3.48 -4.24
C VAL A 265 -14.31 2.21 -4.38
N GLU A 266 -14.13 1.51 -5.49
CA GLU A 266 -14.89 0.30 -5.80
C GLU A 266 -14.01 -0.95 -5.75
N HIS A 267 -14.66 -2.11 -5.63
CA HIS A 267 -14.00 -3.41 -5.53
C HIS A 267 -13.00 -3.47 -4.36
N LEU A 268 -13.39 -2.96 -3.21
CA LEU A 268 -12.64 -3.24 -1.98
C LEU A 268 -12.75 -4.71 -1.59
N THR A 269 -11.84 -5.19 -0.76
CA THR A 269 -11.89 -6.53 -0.16
C THR A 269 -11.46 -6.47 1.31
N GLY A 270 -11.70 -7.50 2.09
CA GLY A 270 -11.20 -7.59 3.47
C GLY A 270 -11.85 -6.64 4.47
N LEU A 271 -12.98 -6.00 4.11
CA LEU A 271 -13.68 -5.07 5.00
C LEU A 271 -14.20 -5.72 6.28
N GLU A 272 -14.42 -7.03 6.28
CA GLU A 272 -14.82 -7.80 7.48
C GLU A 272 -13.75 -7.76 8.58
N GLN A 273 -12.50 -7.53 8.21
CA GLN A 273 -11.36 -7.49 9.13
C GLN A 273 -11.23 -6.16 9.88
N LEU A 274 -11.92 -5.11 9.42
CA LEU A 274 -11.86 -3.80 10.05
C LEU A 274 -12.78 -3.71 11.27
N PRO A 275 -12.42 -2.95 12.31
CA PRO A 275 -13.38 -2.58 13.34
C PRO A 275 -14.45 -1.63 12.77
N PRO A 276 -15.63 -1.53 13.39
CA PRO A 276 -16.69 -0.61 12.94
C PRO A 276 -16.23 0.85 12.87
N THR A 277 -15.31 1.24 13.76
CA THR A 277 -14.70 2.57 13.83
C THR A 277 -13.24 2.47 14.31
N GLY A 278 -12.47 3.55 14.17
CA GLY A 278 -11.10 3.62 14.68
C GLY A 278 -10.03 3.18 13.69
N ALA A 279 -10.39 2.55 12.58
CA ALA A 279 -9.45 2.32 11.48
C ALA A 279 -9.13 3.62 10.75
N ARG A 280 -7.96 3.65 10.10
CA ARG A 280 -7.52 4.77 9.26
C ARG A 280 -7.30 4.27 7.85
N PHE A 281 -8.11 4.76 6.92
CA PHE A 281 -8.17 4.31 5.53
C PHE A 281 -7.30 5.15 4.61
N THR A 282 -6.65 4.51 3.66
CA THR A 282 -5.84 5.15 2.62
C THR A 282 -6.10 4.49 1.27
N ALA A 283 -6.38 5.31 0.24
CA ALA A 283 -6.54 4.91 -1.16
C ALA A 283 -6.07 6.06 -2.08
N VAL A 284 -4.78 6.37 -2.06
CA VAL A 284 -4.20 7.48 -2.82
C VAL A 284 -3.98 7.07 -4.27
N PRO A 285 -4.60 7.76 -5.25
CA PRO A 285 -4.36 7.50 -6.65
C PRO A 285 -3.00 8.04 -7.13
N LEU A 286 -2.54 7.55 -8.28
CA LEU A 286 -1.45 8.19 -9.00
C LEU A 286 -1.87 9.61 -9.43
N ARG A 287 -0.95 10.57 -9.34
CA ARG A 287 -1.20 11.95 -9.72
C ARG A 287 -1.10 12.13 -11.23
N ILE A 288 -2.18 11.82 -11.94
CA ILE A 288 -2.25 11.85 -13.41
C ILE A 288 -3.25 12.91 -13.86
N GLU A 289 -2.81 13.83 -14.73
CA GLU A 289 -3.65 14.86 -15.34
C GLU A 289 -4.55 14.25 -16.42
N GLY A 290 -5.81 14.71 -16.48
CA GLY A 290 -6.77 14.31 -17.50
C GLY A 290 -7.33 12.91 -17.35
N LEU A 291 -7.14 12.25 -16.19
CA LEU A 291 -7.66 10.91 -15.90
C LEU A 291 -8.61 10.95 -14.70
N GLY A 292 -9.76 10.29 -14.83
CA GLY A 292 -10.80 10.25 -13.78
C GLY A 292 -10.77 9.03 -12.89
N THR A 293 -10.15 7.92 -13.34
CA THR A 293 -10.19 6.62 -12.67
C THR A 293 -8.85 5.92 -12.80
N ILE A 294 -8.36 5.31 -11.72
CA ILE A 294 -7.10 4.54 -11.71
C ILE A 294 -7.14 3.47 -10.61
N PRO A 295 -6.52 2.29 -10.81
CA PRO A 295 -6.29 1.34 -9.73
C PRO A 295 -5.54 1.97 -8.57
N VAL A 296 -5.95 1.62 -7.36
CA VAL A 296 -5.28 2.05 -6.11
C VAL A 296 -4.92 0.85 -5.26
N ARG A 297 -3.90 0.98 -4.43
CA ARG A 297 -3.66 0.06 -3.33
C ARG A 297 -4.31 0.62 -2.09
N ALA A 298 -5.57 0.25 -1.87
CA ALA A 298 -6.32 0.62 -0.68
C ALA A 298 -5.88 -0.24 0.50
N PHE A 299 -5.72 0.37 1.66
CA PHE A 299 -5.42 -0.33 2.91
C PHE A 299 -5.93 0.46 4.12
N ALA A 300 -6.04 -0.20 5.26
CA ALA A 300 -6.36 0.48 6.51
C ALA A 300 -5.38 0.12 7.63
N GLY A 301 -4.98 1.13 8.40
CA GLY A 301 -4.34 0.96 9.70
C GLY A 301 -5.40 0.74 10.78
N CYS A 302 -5.33 -0.39 11.48
CA CYS A 302 -6.19 -0.65 12.63
C CYS A 302 -5.40 -0.42 13.92
N PRO A 303 -6.00 0.19 14.96
CA PRO A 303 -5.35 0.29 16.26
C PRO A 303 -5.03 -1.11 16.79
N GLY A 304 -3.92 -1.26 17.50
CA GLY A 304 -3.61 -2.49 18.22
C GLY A 304 -4.71 -2.79 19.22
N ASN A 305 -5.00 -4.07 19.42
CA ASN A 305 -5.94 -4.48 20.47
C ASN A 305 -5.32 -4.16 21.84
N PRO A 306 -5.88 -3.23 22.64
CA PRO A 306 -5.32 -2.89 23.95
C PRO A 306 -5.34 -4.09 24.93
N ASP A 307 -6.11 -5.14 24.63
CA ASP A 307 -6.24 -6.33 25.48
C ASP A 307 -5.19 -7.42 25.19
N VAL A 308 -4.33 -7.26 24.18
CA VAL A 308 -3.15 -8.09 23.99
C VAL A 308 -2.04 -7.56 24.90
N MET A 309 -2.15 -7.80 26.21
CA MET A 309 -1.07 -7.60 27.16
C MET A 309 0.18 -8.30 26.66
N GLN A 310 1.27 -7.56 26.50
CA GLN A 310 2.61 -8.14 26.36
C GLN A 310 2.82 -9.15 27.52
N PRO A 311 3.34 -10.34 27.24
CA PRO A 311 3.74 -11.23 28.33
C PRO A 311 4.70 -10.46 29.24
N PRO A 312 4.62 -10.65 30.58
CA PRO A 312 5.50 -9.96 31.51
C PRO A 312 6.97 -10.27 31.13
N PRO A 313 7.88 -9.27 31.21
CA PRO A 313 9.29 -9.52 30.97
C PRO A 313 9.74 -10.67 31.84
N GLY A 314 10.30 -11.72 31.23
CA GLY A 314 10.68 -12.94 31.86
C GLY A 314 11.49 -12.68 33.13
N GLY A 315 10.95 -13.11 34.27
CA GLY A 315 11.66 -13.10 35.54
C GLY A 315 12.89 -13.98 35.41
N THR A 316 14.04 -13.41 35.68
CA THR A 316 15.28 -14.14 35.91
C THR A 316 15.08 -15.13 37.02
N ALA A 317 15.04 -16.43 36.68
CA ALA A 317 15.17 -17.48 37.66
C ALA A 317 16.63 -17.50 38.19
N HIS A 318 16.76 -17.43 39.47
CA HIS A 318 18.01 -17.62 40.23
C HIS A 318 18.58 -19.03 40.05
#